data_10e9e8161ecd75cc29980f491980de88
#
_entry.id   10e9e8161ecd75cc29980f491980de88
#
_cell.length_a   1.000
_cell.length_b   1.000
_cell.length_c   1.000
_cell.angle_alpha   90.00
_cell.angle_beta   90.00
_cell.angle_gamma   90.00
#
_symmetry.space_group_name_H-M   'P 1'
#
loop_
_entity.id
_entity.type
_entity.pdbx_description
1 polymer ?
#
loop_
_entity_poly.entity_id
_entity_poly.type
_entity_poly.pdbx_seq_one_letter_code
_entity_poly.pdbx_strand_id
1 'polypeptide(L)'
;MGLYLIYDSGTKLIAAEHPTIGPVRLFGQEIWLGWLMMAALAYSVVPPVILGRLKQPVAQKLQDKVLHTDALMQKADWMTGLAAIAGITGLGFGLWWADSAAAMLIAFDIVHDGFRASRVAMAELADGAPRELESPALAAEAKRLRDSLAERFPGADIRLRETGRYMVAEVHGARAPENDVDPKDYWPGDPERAWRLAGLSFAP
;
A
#
# COMPACT_ATOMS: atom_id res chain seq x y z
N MET A 1 -8.52 10.86 5.42
CA MET A 1 -7.38 11.57 6.05
C MET A 1 -6.80 12.64 5.10
N GLY A 2 -6.24 12.28 3.93
CA GLY A 2 -5.60 13.23 3.02
C GLY A 2 -6.47 14.42 2.58
N LEU A 3 -7.74 14.20 2.22
CA LEU A 3 -8.67 15.28 1.85
C LEU A 3 -8.92 16.28 3.00
N TYR A 4 -8.98 15.77 4.23
CA TYR A 4 -9.10 16.63 5.42
C TYR A 4 -7.85 17.49 5.62
N LEU A 5 -6.65 16.91 5.44
CA LEU A 5 -5.39 17.65 5.53
C LEU A 5 -5.27 18.73 4.45
N ILE A 6 -5.72 18.46 3.22
CA ILE A 6 -5.76 19.47 2.15
C ILE A 6 -6.66 20.63 2.53
N TYR A 7 -7.86 20.33 3.03
CA TYR A 7 -8.82 21.34 3.45
C TYR A 7 -8.28 22.19 4.62
N ASP A 8 -7.78 21.54 5.68
CA ASP A 8 -7.24 22.20 6.88
C ASP A 8 -6.02 23.06 6.54
N SER A 9 -5.06 22.51 5.81
CA SER A 9 -3.85 23.26 5.39
C SER A 9 -4.20 24.40 4.42
N GLY A 10 -5.15 24.18 3.51
CA GLY A 10 -5.62 25.19 2.59
C GLY A 10 -6.30 26.35 3.29
N THR A 11 -7.17 26.09 4.26
CA THR A 11 -7.86 27.14 5.05
C THR A 11 -6.86 27.93 5.89
N LYS A 12 -5.88 27.30 6.51
CA LYS A 12 -4.82 27.98 7.29
C LYS A 12 -3.95 28.89 6.42
N LEU A 13 -3.61 28.42 5.19
CA LEU A 13 -2.86 29.25 4.22
C LEU A 13 -3.66 30.47 3.77
N ILE A 14 -4.96 30.29 3.46
CA ILE A 14 -5.83 31.40 3.01
C ILE A 14 -6.09 32.40 4.16
N ALA A 15 -6.30 31.89 5.37
CA ALA A 15 -6.51 32.72 6.56
C ALA A 15 -5.21 33.40 7.03
N ALA A 16 -4.05 33.09 6.43
CA ALA A 16 -2.73 33.56 6.84
C ALA A 16 -2.51 33.40 8.36
N GLU A 17 -2.91 32.24 8.90
CA GLU A 17 -2.72 31.95 10.30
C GLU A 17 -1.22 31.84 10.63
N HIS A 18 -0.77 32.60 11.63
CA HIS A 18 0.62 32.61 12.07
C HIS A 18 0.75 31.78 13.37
N PRO A 19 0.93 30.46 13.25
CA PRO A 19 1.14 29.65 14.44
C PRO A 19 2.45 30.04 15.12
N THR A 20 2.40 30.26 16.45
CA THR A 20 3.58 30.59 17.24
C THR A 20 3.89 29.46 18.22
N ILE A 21 5.15 29.04 18.23
CA ILE A 21 5.65 28.04 19.19
C ILE A 21 6.36 28.81 20.30
N GLY A 22 5.75 28.83 21.50
CA GLY A 22 6.29 29.53 22.67
C GLY A 22 7.46 28.78 23.34
N PRO A 23 8.16 29.44 24.28
CA PRO A 23 9.16 28.80 25.11
C PRO A 23 8.50 27.93 26.19
N VAL A 24 9.20 26.86 26.60
CA VAL A 24 8.86 26.02 27.73
C VAL A 24 10.00 26.08 28.76
N ARG A 25 9.66 26.11 30.06
CA ARG A 25 10.63 26.02 31.14
C ARG A 25 10.91 24.57 31.50
N LEU A 26 12.12 24.11 31.19
CA LEU A 26 12.62 22.81 31.58
C LEU A 26 13.88 22.98 32.46
N PHE A 27 13.89 22.37 33.63
CA PHE A 27 15.03 22.42 34.57
C PHE A 27 15.50 23.85 34.89
N GLY A 28 14.58 24.83 34.90
CA GLY A 28 14.91 26.23 35.21
C GLY A 28 15.45 27.05 34.03
N GLN A 29 15.56 26.46 32.83
CA GLN A 29 15.94 27.15 31.61
C GLN A 29 14.75 27.28 30.65
N GLU A 30 14.67 28.39 29.92
CA GLU A 30 13.68 28.60 28.88
C GLU A 30 14.23 28.04 27.57
N ILE A 31 13.58 26.96 27.07
CA ILE A 31 13.95 26.31 25.82
C ILE A 31 12.78 26.49 24.85
N TRP A 32 13.07 26.75 23.58
CA TRP A 32 12.05 26.77 22.54
C TRP A 32 11.39 25.39 22.40
N LEU A 33 10.05 25.36 22.57
CA LEU A 33 9.26 24.10 22.58
C LEU A 33 9.44 23.31 21.27
N GLY A 34 9.73 23.98 20.16
CA GLY A 34 9.95 23.34 18.85
C GLY A 34 11.06 22.26 18.87
N TRP A 35 12.11 22.42 19.68
CA TRP A 35 13.16 21.39 19.80
C TRP A 35 12.61 20.10 20.42
N LEU A 36 11.79 20.22 21.44
CA LEU A 36 11.19 19.05 22.11
C LEU A 36 10.19 18.36 21.16
N MET A 37 9.39 19.15 20.43
CA MET A 37 8.45 18.63 19.43
C MET A 37 9.19 17.88 18.31
N MET A 38 10.26 18.47 17.77
CA MET A 38 11.07 17.80 16.73
C MET A 38 11.72 16.51 17.23
N ALA A 39 12.23 16.49 18.46
CA ALA A 39 12.81 15.29 19.07
C ALA A 39 11.75 14.18 19.25
N ALA A 40 10.56 14.53 19.72
CA ALA A 40 9.46 13.58 19.87
C ALA A 40 8.98 13.04 18.52
N LEU A 41 8.86 13.90 17.51
CA LEU A 41 8.50 13.50 16.15
C LEU A 41 9.59 12.61 15.53
N ALA A 42 10.86 12.98 15.66
CA ALA A 42 11.98 12.16 15.18
C ALA A 42 11.96 10.75 15.79
N TYR A 43 11.69 10.67 17.09
CA TYR A 43 11.52 9.38 17.76
C TYR A 43 10.30 8.59 17.21
N SER A 44 9.17 9.24 17.00
CA SER A 44 7.94 8.60 16.51
C SER A 44 8.03 8.13 15.05
N VAL A 45 8.88 8.75 14.24
CA VAL A 45 9.11 8.40 12.83
C VAL A 45 9.94 7.11 12.68
N VAL A 46 10.80 6.79 13.64
CA VAL A 46 11.73 5.65 13.54
C VAL A 46 11.00 4.30 13.37
N PRO A 47 10.01 3.92 14.21
CA PRO A 47 9.32 2.64 14.05
C PRO A 47 8.62 2.49 12.68
N PRO A 48 7.82 3.45 12.18
CA PRO A 48 7.20 3.37 10.86
C PRO A 48 8.20 3.21 9.72
N VAL A 49 9.35 3.90 9.76
CA VAL A 49 10.40 3.75 8.74
C VAL A 49 10.96 2.33 8.72
N ILE A 50 11.28 1.78 9.89
CA ILE A 50 11.83 0.43 10.01
C ILE A 50 10.81 -0.60 9.55
N LEU A 51 9.58 -0.51 10.08
CA LEU A 51 8.51 -1.45 9.77
C LEU A 51 8.12 -1.41 8.28
N GLY A 52 7.96 -0.23 7.70
CA GLY A 52 7.63 -0.07 6.29
C GLY A 52 8.70 -0.69 5.37
N ARG A 53 9.99 -0.43 5.67
CA ARG A 53 11.10 -1.01 4.89
C ARG A 53 11.24 -2.52 5.03
N LEU A 54 10.88 -3.10 6.17
CA LEU A 54 10.92 -4.54 6.38
C LEU A 54 9.71 -5.25 5.75
N LYS A 55 8.53 -4.65 5.84
CA LYS A 55 7.28 -5.23 5.34
C LYS A 55 7.18 -5.22 3.82
N GLN A 56 7.64 -4.16 3.17
CA GLN A 56 7.48 -3.98 1.72
C GLN A 56 8.09 -5.12 0.87
N PRO A 57 9.35 -5.55 1.07
CA PRO A 57 9.92 -6.67 0.30
C PRO A 57 9.23 -8.00 0.61
N VAL A 58 8.77 -8.19 1.85
CA VAL A 58 8.03 -9.41 2.24
C VAL A 58 6.66 -9.44 1.56
N ALA A 59 5.95 -8.30 1.53
CA ALA A 59 4.67 -8.16 0.84
C ALA A 59 4.79 -8.49 -0.66
N GLN A 60 5.84 -7.98 -1.30
CA GLN A 60 6.13 -8.26 -2.71
C GLN A 60 6.48 -9.74 -2.95
N LYS A 61 7.30 -10.35 -2.09
CA LYS A 61 7.65 -11.77 -2.19
C LYS A 61 6.45 -12.68 -2.02
N LEU A 62 5.58 -12.37 -1.06
CA LEU A 62 4.38 -13.16 -0.76
C LEU A 62 3.17 -12.77 -1.64
N GLN A 63 3.25 -11.67 -2.39
CA GLN A 63 2.11 -11.07 -3.11
C GLN A 63 0.90 -10.84 -2.18
N ASP A 64 1.19 -10.40 -0.95
CA ASP A 64 0.19 -10.17 0.09
C ASP A 64 -0.24 -8.71 0.07
N LYS A 65 -1.47 -8.47 -0.38
CA LYS A 65 -2.06 -7.13 -0.52
C LYS A 65 -2.31 -6.43 0.80
N VAL A 66 -2.65 -7.20 1.84
CA VAL A 66 -2.87 -6.64 3.19
C VAL A 66 -1.55 -6.12 3.75
N LEU A 67 -0.49 -6.92 3.66
CA LEU A 67 0.84 -6.52 4.10
C LEU A 67 1.40 -5.36 3.26
N HIS A 68 1.11 -5.32 1.96
CA HIS A 68 1.47 -4.20 1.08
C HIS A 68 0.77 -2.91 1.49
N THR A 69 -0.55 -2.96 1.73
CA THR A 69 -1.32 -1.81 2.19
C THR A 69 -0.83 -1.30 3.55
N ASP A 70 -0.51 -2.20 4.47
CA ASP A 70 0.06 -1.84 5.76
C ASP A 70 1.44 -1.18 5.62
N ALA A 71 2.28 -1.65 4.69
CA ALA A 71 3.55 -0.98 4.39
C ALA A 71 3.36 0.44 3.81
N LEU A 72 2.32 0.66 2.99
CA LEU A 72 1.95 1.99 2.49
C LEU A 72 1.44 2.91 3.62
N MET A 73 0.69 2.38 4.59
CA MET A 73 0.28 3.13 5.78
C MET A 73 1.51 3.58 6.59
N GLN A 74 2.47 2.68 6.83
CA GLN A 74 3.73 3.04 7.49
C GLN A 74 4.50 4.13 6.70
N LYS A 75 4.46 4.07 5.35
CA LYS A 75 5.05 5.13 4.51
C LYS A 75 4.37 6.47 4.77
N ALA A 76 3.04 6.53 4.78
CA ALA A 76 2.29 7.75 5.04
C ALA A 76 2.59 8.32 6.45
N ASP A 77 2.70 7.46 7.46
CA ASP A 77 2.98 7.87 8.84
C ASP A 77 4.35 8.55 8.98
N TRP A 78 5.43 7.93 8.47
CA TRP A 78 6.75 8.55 8.57
C TRP A 78 6.91 9.79 7.68
N MET A 79 6.26 9.84 6.52
CA MET A 79 6.25 11.03 5.66
C MET A 79 5.56 12.19 6.37
N THR A 80 4.41 11.94 7.00
CA THR A 80 3.69 12.95 7.79
C THR A 80 4.55 13.46 8.96
N GLY A 81 5.23 12.56 9.66
CA GLY A 81 6.15 12.95 10.74
C GLY A 81 7.34 13.80 10.26
N LEU A 82 7.93 13.47 9.11
CA LEU A 82 8.99 14.29 8.51
C LEU A 82 8.50 15.66 8.04
N ALA A 83 7.28 15.73 7.50
CA ALA A 83 6.70 17.03 7.14
C ALA A 83 6.45 17.91 8.35
N ALA A 84 5.94 17.34 9.43
CA ALA A 84 5.76 18.08 10.66
C ALA A 84 7.11 18.62 11.20
N ILE A 85 8.19 17.83 11.12
CA ILE A 85 9.54 18.30 11.47
C ILE A 85 9.97 19.45 10.56
N ALA A 86 9.76 19.33 9.24
CA ALA A 86 10.08 20.37 8.28
C ALA A 86 9.25 21.64 8.52
N GLY A 87 7.95 21.49 8.81
CA GLY A 87 7.05 22.59 9.17
C GLY A 87 7.50 23.33 10.43
N ILE A 88 7.78 22.60 11.53
CA ILE A 88 8.30 23.20 12.78
C ILE A 88 9.63 23.90 12.56
N THR A 89 10.50 23.31 11.76
CA THR A 89 11.78 23.93 11.39
C THR A 89 11.55 25.24 10.64
N GLY A 90 10.65 25.24 9.65
CA GLY A 90 10.27 26.44 8.90
C GLY A 90 9.70 27.54 9.79
N LEU A 91 8.84 27.18 10.75
CA LEU A 91 8.33 28.12 11.75
C LEU A 91 9.45 28.72 12.60
N GLY A 92 10.46 27.92 12.96
CA GLY A 92 11.66 28.41 13.66
C GLY A 92 12.46 29.43 12.86
N PHE A 93 12.43 29.37 11.52
CA PHE A 93 13.01 30.37 10.62
C PHE A 93 12.05 31.55 10.29
N GLY A 94 10.87 31.60 10.90
CA GLY A 94 9.88 32.65 10.66
C GLY A 94 9.00 32.44 9.42
N LEU A 95 9.04 31.25 8.82
CA LEU A 95 8.20 30.91 7.66
C LEU A 95 6.84 30.36 8.15
N TRP A 96 5.90 31.25 8.39
CA TRP A 96 4.58 30.88 8.93
C TRP A 96 3.78 29.87 8.09
N TRP A 97 4.00 29.87 6.78
CA TRP A 97 3.32 28.98 5.81
C TRP A 97 3.97 27.60 5.67
N ALA A 98 5.16 27.38 6.22
CA ALA A 98 5.97 26.18 5.97
C ALA A 98 5.28 24.89 6.45
N ASP A 99 4.63 24.93 7.59
CA ASP A 99 3.90 23.78 8.16
C ASP A 99 2.72 23.37 7.26
N SER A 100 1.89 24.35 6.88
CA SER A 100 0.73 24.09 6.03
C SER A 100 1.13 23.67 4.61
N ALA A 101 2.23 24.21 4.06
CA ALA A 101 2.73 23.80 2.76
C ALA A 101 3.28 22.36 2.79
N ALA A 102 4.04 22.00 3.81
CA ALA A 102 4.55 20.65 3.98
C ALA A 102 3.40 19.65 4.16
N ALA A 103 2.41 19.95 4.99
CA ALA A 103 1.21 19.15 5.19
C ALA A 103 0.41 18.97 3.88
N MET A 104 0.27 20.01 3.08
CA MET A 104 -0.44 19.96 1.80
C MET A 104 0.27 19.05 0.79
N LEU A 105 1.60 19.15 0.65
CA LEU A 105 2.37 18.30 -0.25
C LEU A 105 2.17 16.81 0.06
N ILE A 106 2.23 16.44 1.35
CA ILE A 106 2.03 15.05 1.76
C ILE A 106 0.58 14.62 1.60
N ALA A 107 -0.36 15.50 1.87
CA ALA A 107 -1.77 15.19 1.68
C ALA A 107 -2.09 14.79 0.24
N PHE A 108 -1.45 15.38 -0.76
CA PHE A 108 -1.58 14.97 -2.16
C PHE A 108 -1.05 13.56 -2.40
N ASP A 109 0.12 13.19 -1.85
CA ASP A 109 0.69 11.84 -1.96
C ASP A 109 -0.24 10.79 -1.31
N ILE A 110 -0.74 11.10 -0.10
CA ILE A 110 -1.69 10.23 0.61
C ILE A 110 -2.99 10.02 -0.19
N VAL A 111 -3.54 11.07 -0.77
CA VAL A 111 -4.76 10.99 -1.61
C VAL A 111 -4.49 10.17 -2.86
N HIS A 112 -3.36 10.38 -3.52
CA HIS A 112 -2.96 9.63 -4.70
C HIS A 112 -2.83 8.13 -4.40
N ASP A 113 -2.07 7.77 -3.36
CA ASP A 113 -1.89 6.37 -2.94
C ASP A 113 -3.23 5.73 -2.53
N GLY A 114 -4.06 6.47 -1.78
CA GLY A 114 -5.39 6.01 -1.37
C GLY A 114 -6.34 5.78 -2.54
N PHE A 115 -6.33 6.66 -3.53
CA PHE A 115 -7.15 6.49 -4.74
C PHE A 115 -6.70 5.28 -5.56
N ARG A 116 -5.38 5.08 -5.69
CA ARG A 116 -4.80 3.92 -6.37
C ARG A 116 -5.20 2.61 -5.68
N ALA A 117 -5.03 2.53 -4.36
CA ALA A 117 -5.42 1.37 -3.56
C ALA A 117 -6.93 1.07 -3.67
N SER A 118 -7.77 2.11 -3.64
CA SER A 118 -9.22 1.97 -3.80
C SER A 118 -9.59 1.40 -5.18
N ARG A 119 -8.92 1.85 -6.25
CA ARG A 119 -9.17 1.32 -7.60
C ARG A 119 -8.81 -0.18 -7.72
N VAL A 120 -7.70 -0.60 -7.11
CA VAL A 120 -7.30 -2.01 -7.08
C VAL A 120 -8.34 -2.84 -6.33
N ALA A 121 -8.73 -2.40 -5.13
CA ALA A 121 -9.71 -3.08 -4.31
C ALA A 121 -11.09 -3.18 -4.99
N MET A 122 -11.56 -2.10 -5.64
CA MET A 122 -12.82 -2.11 -6.38
C MET A 122 -12.81 -3.07 -7.57
N ALA A 123 -11.69 -3.11 -8.32
CA ALA A 123 -11.54 -4.04 -9.44
C ALA A 123 -11.55 -5.50 -8.96
N GLU A 124 -10.92 -5.76 -7.81
CA GLU A 124 -10.87 -7.08 -7.19
C GLU A 124 -12.25 -7.56 -6.70
N LEU A 125 -13.01 -6.64 -6.09
CA LEU A 125 -14.38 -6.91 -5.64
C LEU A 125 -15.34 -7.17 -6.81
N ALA A 126 -15.07 -6.61 -8.00
CA ALA A 126 -15.95 -6.75 -9.15
C ALA A 126 -15.88 -8.15 -9.78
N ASP A 127 -14.70 -8.74 -9.91
CA ASP A 127 -14.52 -10.02 -10.64
C ASP A 127 -13.69 -11.06 -9.88
N GLY A 128 -13.09 -10.70 -8.75
CA GLY A 128 -12.22 -11.58 -7.95
C GLY A 128 -10.96 -12.03 -8.68
N ALA A 129 -10.62 -11.40 -9.82
CA ALA A 129 -9.47 -11.78 -10.61
C ALA A 129 -8.16 -11.39 -9.89
N PRO A 130 -7.09 -12.20 -9.99
CA PRO A 130 -5.80 -11.87 -9.40
C PRO A 130 -5.21 -10.60 -10.00
N ARG A 131 -5.01 -9.56 -9.17
CA ARG A 131 -4.49 -8.24 -9.57
C ARG A 131 -3.08 -8.02 -9.05
N GLU A 132 -2.33 -7.16 -9.74
CA GLU A 132 -1.04 -6.70 -9.24
C GLU A 132 -1.21 -5.89 -7.95
N LEU A 133 -0.16 -5.84 -7.11
CA LEU A 133 -0.21 -5.12 -5.83
C LEU A 133 -0.45 -3.62 -5.99
N GLU A 134 0.06 -3.06 -7.08
CA GLU A 134 0.06 -1.62 -7.31
C GLU A 134 -0.82 -1.15 -8.47
N SER A 135 -1.51 -2.06 -9.13
CA SER A 135 -2.25 -1.76 -10.36
C SER A 135 -3.50 -2.63 -10.47
N PRO A 136 -4.60 -2.13 -11.06
CA PRO A 136 -5.78 -2.94 -11.35
C PRO A 136 -5.55 -3.93 -12.50
N ALA A 137 -4.34 -4.02 -13.06
CA ALA A 137 -4.00 -4.97 -14.10
C ALA A 137 -3.99 -6.41 -13.57
N LEU A 138 -4.26 -7.37 -14.44
CA LEU A 138 -4.15 -8.78 -14.10
C LEU A 138 -2.69 -9.12 -13.76
N ALA A 139 -2.47 -9.81 -12.64
CA ALA A 139 -1.13 -10.19 -12.18
C ALA A 139 -0.40 -11.01 -13.26
N ALA A 140 0.87 -10.70 -13.49
CA ALA A 140 1.68 -11.36 -14.54
C ALA A 140 1.73 -12.88 -14.37
N GLU A 141 1.69 -13.38 -13.14
CA GLU A 141 1.66 -14.82 -12.84
C GLU A 141 0.30 -15.44 -13.19
N ALA A 142 -0.79 -14.74 -12.90
CA ALA A 142 -2.14 -15.17 -13.26
C ALA A 142 -2.32 -15.25 -14.77
N LYS A 143 -1.75 -14.27 -15.51
CA LYS A 143 -1.78 -14.29 -16.97
C LYS A 143 -1.03 -15.51 -17.51
N ARG A 144 0.19 -15.78 -17.01
CA ARG A 144 0.98 -16.97 -17.40
C ARG A 144 0.24 -18.27 -17.07
N LEU A 145 -0.37 -18.36 -15.89
CA LEU A 145 -1.15 -19.53 -15.50
C LEU A 145 -2.35 -19.75 -16.42
N ARG A 146 -3.09 -18.68 -16.73
CA ARG A 146 -4.21 -18.76 -17.67
C ARG A 146 -3.77 -19.23 -19.05
N ASP A 147 -2.70 -18.64 -19.58
CA ASP A 147 -2.19 -18.97 -20.91
C ASP A 147 -1.69 -20.44 -20.95
N SER A 148 -0.97 -20.91 -19.92
CA SER A 148 -0.54 -22.31 -19.79
C SER A 148 -1.71 -23.31 -19.68
N LEU A 149 -2.75 -22.96 -18.95
CA LEU A 149 -3.96 -23.80 -18.85
C LEU A 149 -4.73 -23.82 -20.17
N ALA A 150 -4.81 -22.69 -20.86
CA ALA A 150 -5.46 -22.62 -22.19
C ALA A 150 -4.72 -23.44 -23.24
N GLU A 151 -3.40 -23.54 -23.18
CA GLU A 151 -2.60 -24.42 -24.05
C GLU A 151 -2.84 -25.92 -23.73
N ARG A 152 -2.99 -26.26 -22.44
CA ARG A 152 -3.26 -27.67 -22.02
C ARG A 152 -4.69 -28.11 -22.27
N PHE A 153 -5.65 -27.20 -22.22
CA PHE A 153 -7.09 -27.44 -22.42
C PHE A 153 -7.65 -26.56 -23.53
N PRO A 154 -7.36 -26.87 -24.80
CA PRO A 154 -7.79 -26.07 -25.94
C PRO A 154 -9.32 -25.96 -26.01
N GLY A 155 -9.83 -24.74 -26.12
CA GLY A 155 -11.28 -24.48 -26.19
C GLY A 155 -12.00 -24.35 -24.85
N ALA A 156 -11.30 -24.57 -23.72
CA ALA A 156 -11.87 -24.35 -22.38
C ALA A 156 -11.86 -22.86 -22.00
N ASP A 157 -12.86 -22.44 -21.24
CA ASP A 157 -12.89 -21.11 -20.59
C ASP A 157 -12.15 -21.20 -19.23
N ILE A 158 -11.06 -20.46 -19.09
CA ILE A 158 -10.21 -20.48 -17.89
C ILE A 158 -10.56 -19.27 -17.02
N ARG A 159 -11.08 -19.53 -15.85
CA ARG A 159 -11.41 -18.51 -14.85
C ARG A 159 -10.47 -18.62 -13.68
N LEU A 160 -9.86 -17.50 -13.31
CA LEU A 160 -8.97 -17.40 -12.16
C LEU A 160 -9.60 -16.50 -11.12
N ARG A 161 -9.60 -16.97 -9.87
CA ARG A 161 -10.01 -16.18 -8.70
C ARG A 161 -8.88 -16.11 -7.70
N GLU A 162 -8.77 -14.98 -7.03
CA GLU A 162 -7.83 -14.78 -5.94
C GLU A 162 -8.57 -14.79 -4.60
N THR A 163 -8.00 -15.49 -3.63
CA THR A 163 -8.48 -15.51 -2.25
C THR A 163 -7.28 -15.25 -1.33
N GLY A 164 -7.18 -14.03 -0.85
CA GLY A 164 -5.99 -13.56 -0.16
C GLY A 164 -4.76 -13.59 -1.07
N ARG A 165 -3.79 -14.46 -0.78
CA ARG A 165 -2.57 -14.65 -1.60
C ARG A 165 -2.59 -15.90 -2.47
N TYR A 166 -3.67 -16.68 -2.42
CA TYR A 166 -3.85 -17.90 -3.19
C TYR A 166 -4.70 -17.66 -4.42
N MET A 167 -4.45 -18.45 -5.47
CA MET A 167 -5.25 -18.48 -6.67
C MET A 167 -5.98 -19.80 -6.78
N VAL A 168 -7.21 -19.75 -7.27
CA VAL A 168 -8.02 -20.90 -7.65
C VAL A 168 -8.32 -20.79 -9.13
N ALA A 169 -8.10 -21.87 -9.88
CA ALA A 169 -8.40 -21.96 -11.29
C ALA A 169 -9.62 -22.85 -11.53
N GLU A 170 -10.56 -22.38 -12.35
CA GLU A 170 -11.71 -23.15 -12.83
C GLU A 170 -11.60 -23.30 -14.34
N VAL A 171 -11.62 -24.54 -14.81
CA VAL A 171 -11.53 -24.88 -16.23
C VAL A 171 -12.91 -25.34 -16.69
N HIS A 172 -13.60 -24.53 -17.47
CA HIS A 172 -14.94 -24.82 -17.99
C HIS A 172 -14.87 -25.38 -19.40
N GLY A 173 -15.63 -26.46 -19.64
CA GLY A 173 -15.68 -27.10 -20.97
C GLY A 173 -14.60 -28.15 -21.19
N ALA A 174 -13.87 -28.55 -20.16
CA ALA A 174 -12.92 -29.65 -20.22
C ALA A 174 -13.20 -30.68 -19.11
N ARG A 175 -12.90 -31.96 -19.42
CA ARG A 175 -13.00 -33.04 -18.43
C ARG A 175 -11.78 -33.03 -17.51
N ALA A 176 -12.02 -33.31 -16.24
CA ALA A 176 -10.93 -33.54 -15.31
C ALA A 176 -10.06 -34.73 -15.79
N PRO A 177 -8.75 -34.65 -15.64
CA PRO A 177 -7.87 -35.82 -15.83
C PRO A 177 -8.28 -36.99 -14.94
N GLU A 178 -8.10 -38.23 -15.40
CA GLU A 178 -8.49 -39.44 -14.65
C GLU A 178 -7.66 -39.65 -13.37
N ASN A 179 -6.50 -39.04 -13.27
CA ASN A 179 -5.63 -39.12 -12.10
C ASN A 179 -5.89 -37.96 -11.15
N ASP A 180 -5.60 -38.19 -9.86
CA ASP A 180 -5.59 -37.14 -8.85
C ASP A 180 -4.64 -36.01 -9.26
N VAL A 181 -5.16 -34.81 -9.38
CA VAL A 181 -4.42 -33.65 -9.95
C VAL A 181 -3.93 -32.79 -8.80
N ASP A 182 -2.61 -32.76 -8.55
CA ASP A 182 -2.04 -31.72 -7.69
C ASP A 182 -2.07 -30.38 -8.46
N PRO A 183 -2.78 -29.36 -7.98
CA PRO A 183 -2.79 -28.04 -8.63
C PRO A 183 -1.39 -27.49 -8.91
N LYS A 184 -0.40 -27.82 -8.09
CA LYS A 184 0.97 -27.34 -8.21
C LYS A 184 1.65 -27.78 -9.50
N ASP A 185 1.25 -28.94 -10.08
CA ASP A 185 1.80 -29.47 -11.33
C ASP A 185 1.42 -28.61 -12.55
N TYR A 186 0.40 -27.76 -12.38
CA TYR A 186 -0.08 -26.85 -13.40
C TYR A 186 0.48 -25.43 -13.25
N TRP A 187 1.34 -25.19 -12.25
CA TRP A 187 1.93 -23.89 -12.05
C TRP A 187 3.01 -23.60 -13.10
N PRO A 188 2.86 -22.53 -13.91
CA PRO A 188 3.86 -22.16 -14.89
C PRO A 188 4.91 -21.25 -14.25
N GLY A 189 6.13 -21.70 -14.10
CA GLY A 189 7.24 -20.87 -13.65
C GLY A 189 7.95 -21.42 -12.42
N ASP A 190 8.35 -20.56 -11.49
CA ASP A 190 9.12 -20.94 -10.32
C ASP A 190 8.36 -21.93 -9.42
N PRO A 191 8.86 -23.17 -9.25
CA PRO A 191 8.21 -24.17 -8.40
C PRO A 191 8.07 -23.74 -6.93
N GLU A 192 8.97 -22.88 -6.43
CA GLU A 192 8.87 -22.35 -5.07
C GLU A 192 7.61 -21.49 -4.85
N ARG A 193 6.97 -21.04 -5.93
CA ARG A 193 5.75 -20.25 -5.91
C ARG A 193 4.49 -21.05 -6.27
N ALA A 194 4.62 -22.34 -6.55
CA ALA A 194 3.49 -23.21 -6.91
C ALA A 194 2.42 -23.29 -5.80
N TRP A 195 2.78 -23.01 -4.56
CA TRP A 195 1.84 -22.91 -3.44
C TRP A 195 0.73 -21.87 -3.63
N ARG A 196 0.93 -20.90 -4.55
CA ARG A 196 -0.08 -19.89 -4.86
C ARG A 196 -1.30 -20.48 -5.57
N LEU A 197 -1.15 -21.56 -6.33
CA LEU A 197 -2.28 -22.28 -6.92
C LEU A 197 -2.81 -23.29 -5.90
N ALA A 198 -3.82 -22.88 -5.15
CA ALA A 198 -4.39 -23.68 -4.07
C ALA A 198 -5.51 -24.64 -4.53
N GLY A 199 -6.06 -24.42 -5.72
CA GLY A 199 -7.13 -25.27 -6.24
C GLY A 199 -7.20 -25.21 -7.76
N LEU A 200 -7.52 -26.36 -8.36
CA LEU A 200 -7.86 -26.51 -9.77
C LEU A 200 -9.12 -27.35 -9.87
N SER A 201 -10.18 -26.81 -10.45
CA SER A 201 -11.44 -27.48 -10.62
C SER A 201 -11.86 -27.50 -12.10
N PHE A 202 -12.60 -28.53 -12.46
CA PHE A 202 -13.11 -28.72 -13.82
C PHE A 202 -14.64 -28.71 -13.79
N ALA A 203 -15.22 -27.90 -14.66
CA ALA A 203 -16.66 -27.82 -14.85
C ALA A 203 -17.01 -28.18 -16.30
N PRO A 204 -18.08 -28.97 -16.52
CA PRO A 204 -18.53 -29.36 -17.85
C PRO A 204 -19.00 -28.17 -18.70
#